data_530bd27addd11007314b59067149d852
#
_entry.id   530bd27addd11007314b59067149d852
#
_cell.length_a   1.000
_cell.length_b   1.000
_cell.length_c   1.000
_cell.angle_alpha   90.00
_cell.angle_beta   90.00
_cell.angle_gamma   90.00
#
_symmetry.space_group_name_H-M   'P 1'
#
loop_
_entity.id
_entity.type
_entity.pdbx_description
1 polymer ?
#
loop_
_entity_poly.entity_id
_entity_poly.type
_entity_poly.pdbx_seq_one_letter_code
_entity_poly.pdbx_strand_id
1 'polypeptide(L)'
;ESKGEDKEKWWNQILQEGGSVMGLPDTVLTMEEKEVFLTFSEVNQLELVKQAAERQKYIDQTQSLNLSFDPNDSPKWINQVHMEGFKLGIKTFYYLRTDSVIKGDLGSRIADCISCDG
;
A
#
# COMPACT_ATOMS: atom_id res chain seq x y z
N GLU A 1 -1.98 18.16 -16.40
CA GLU A 1 -3.04 19.02 -16.99
C GLU A 1 -3.09 19.01 -18.52
N SER A 2 -2.09 18.49 -19.21
CA SER A 2 -2.04 18.51 -20.68
C SER A 2 -2.69 17.31 -21.37
N LYS A 3 -3.12 16.28 -20.65
CA LYS A 3 -3.85 15.11 -21.17
C LYS A 3 -5.31 15.17 -20.73
N GLY A 4 -6.06 16.11 -21.31
CA GLY A 4 -7.39 16.50 -20.90
C GLY A 4 -8.52 15.54 -21.26
N GLU A 5 -8.36 14.24 -21.10
CA GLU A 5 -9.44 13.28 -21.29
C GLU A 5 -9.84 12.65 -19.95
N ASP A 6 -11.09 12.92 -19.60
CA ASP A 6 -11.86 12.20 -18.56
C ASP A 6 -11.17 12.01 -17.21
N LYS A 7 -10.79 13.10 -16.55
CA LYS A 7 -10.27 13.07 -15.18
C LYS A 7 -11.16 12.26 -14.25
N GLU A 8 -12.47 12.41 -14.34
CA GLU A 8 -13.43 11.69 -13.49
C GLU A 8 -13.37 10.19 -13.70
N LYS A 9 -13.21 9.72 -14.92
CA LYS A 9 -13.07 8.30 -15.23
C LYS A 9 -11.83 7.71 -14.58
N TRP A 10 -10.68 8.37 -14.71
CA TRP A 10 -9.43 7.89 -14.12
C TRP A 10 -9.44 7.97 -12.60
N TRP A 11 -10.04 9.02 -12.02
CA TRP A 11 -10.21 9.11 -10.59
C TRP A 11 -11.12 8.00 -10.04
N ASN A 12 -12.21 7.70 -10.70
CA ASN A 12 -13.10 6.61 -10.32
C ASN A 12 -12.40 5.24 -10.40
N GLN A 13 -11.57 5.03 -11.42
CA GLN A 13 -10.79 3.80 -11.54
C GLN A 13 -9.77 3.67 -10.39
N ILE A 14 -9.00 4.72 -10.11
CA ILE A 14 -8.05 4.75 -8.98
C ILE A 14 -8.79 4.47 -7.65
N LEU A 15 -9.95 5.06 -7.47
CA LEU A 15 -10.75 4.85 -6.25
C LEU A 15 -11.22 3.40 -6.13
N GLN A 16 -11.67 2.79 -7.22
CA GLN A 16 -12.07 1.37 -7.25
C GLN A 16 -10.91 0.43 -6.97
N GLU A 17 -9.70 0.79 -7.38
CA GLU A 17 -8.47 0.02 -7.14
C GLU A 17 -7.80 0.36 -5.79
N GLY A 18 -8.55 1.00 -4.87
CA GLY A 18 -8.06 1.30 -3.52
C GLY A 18 -6.93 2.34 -3.46
N GLY A 19 -6.83 3.19 -4.48
CA GLY A 19 -5.82 4.24 -4.58
C GLY A 19 -4.63 3.86 -5.47
N SER A 20 -4.56 2.63 -5.97
CA SER A 20 -3.50 2.19 -6.88
C SER A 20 -3.63 2.84 -8.26
N VAL A 21 -2.50 3.22 -8.85
CA VAL A 21 -2.41 3.72 -10.23
C VAL A 21 -1.96 2.63 -11.21
N MET A 22 -1.68 1.42 -10.73
CA MET A 22 -1.10 0.35 -11.54
C MET A 22 -2.04 -0.12 -12.66
N GLY A 23 -3.36 -0.07 -12.45
CA GLY A 23 -4.37 -0.43 -13.44
C GLY A 23 -4.61 0.61 -14.53
N LEU A 24 -4.02 1.80 -14.44
CA LEU A 24 -4.18 2.83 -15.47
C LEU A 24 -3.45 2.45 -16.76
N PRO A 25 -3.98 2.82 -17.95
CA PRO A 25 -3.28 2.62 -19.22
C PRO A 25 -1.95 3.39 -19.28
N ASP A 26 -0.96 2.83 -19.98
CA ASP A 26 0.35 3.47 -20.17
C ASP A 26 0.30 4.76 -20.99
N THR A 27 -0.82 5.01 -21.67
CA THR A 27 -1.11 6.29 -22.35
C THR A 27 -1.40 7.43 -21.35
N VAL A 28 -1.80 7.10 -20.12
CA VAL A 28 -2.09 8.06 -19.04
C VAL A 28 -0.87 8.24 -18.14
N LEU A 29 -0.31 7.14 -17.66
CA LEU A 29 0.91 7.10 -16.86
C LEU A 29 1.81 5.98 -17.39
N THR A 30 3.07 6.31 -17.65
CA THR A 30 4.08 5.31 -17.99
C THR A 30 4.40 4.41 -16.81
N MET A 31 5.02 3.24 -17.03
CA MET A 31 5.44 2.35 -15.94
C MET A 31 6.36 3.06 -14.94
N GLU A 32 7.30 3.86 -15.41
CA GLU A 32 8.21 4.64 -14.56
C GLU A 32 7.46 5.64 -13.69
N GLU A 33 6.43 6.30 -14.23
CA GLU A 33 5.57 7.20 -13.47
C GLU A 33 4.72 6.45 -12.44
N LYS A 34 4.20 5.27 -12.77
CA LYS A 34 3.42 4.43 -11.85
C LYS A 34 4.24 3.97 -10.65
N GLU A 35 5.52 3.63 -10.85
CA GLU A 35 6.44 3.23 -9.77
C GLU A 35 6.69 4.34 -8.75
N VAL A 36 6.51 5.60 -9.13
CA VAL A 36 6.61 6.74 -8.20
C VAL A 36 5.38 6.88 -7.31
N PHE A 37 4.21 6.45 -7.80
CA PHE A 37 2.92 6.61 -7.11
C PHE A 37 2.41 5.31 -6.45
N LEU A 38 3.31 4.45 -6.00
CA LEU A 38 2.95 3.25 -5.27
C LEU A 38 2.18 3.58 -3.98
N THR A 39 1.11 2.83 -3.73
CA THR A 39 0.43 2.86 -2.45
C THR A 39 1.29 2.21 -1.36
N PHE A 40 0.97 2.48 -0.10
CA PHE A 40 1.72 1.93 1.03
C PHE A 40 1.79 0.38 1.02
N SER A 41 0.74 -0.29 0.57
CA SER A 41 0.68 -1.75 0.46
C SER A 41 1.50 -2.31 -0.71
N GLU A 42 1.72 -1.51 -1.75
CA GLU A 42 2.52 -1.90 -2.93
C GLU A 42 4.03 -1.70 -2.72
N VAL A 43 4.42 -0.85 -1.75
CA VAL A 43 5.83 -0.63 -1.41
C VAL A 43 6.42 -1.88 -0.78
N ASN A 44 7.64 -2.23 -1.18
CA ASN A 44 8.37 -3.33 -0.56
C ASN A 44 8.62 -3.05 0.93
N GLN A 45 7.98 -3.83 1.80
CA GLN A 45 8.04 -3.63 3.24
C GLN A 45 9.46 -3.81 3.81
N LEU A 46 10.32 -4.60 3.16
CA LEU A 46 11.72 -4.75 3.56
C LEU A 46 12.51 -3.46 3.35
N GLU A 47 12.27 -2.74 2.26
CA GLU A 47 12.91 -1.44 2.00
C GLU A 47 12.43 -0.38 3.00
N LEU A 48 11.15 -0.41 3.36
CA LEU A 48 10.61 0.46 4.42
C LEU A 48 11.32 0.21 5.77
N VAL A 49 11.54 -1.06 6.13
CA VAL A 49 12.27 -1.45 7.34
C VAL A 49 13.72 -0.96 7.28
N LYS A 50 14.41 -1.10 6.16
CA LYS A 50 15.78 -0.60 5.99
C LYS A 50 15.86 0.93 6.17
N GLN A 51 14.94 1.68 5.58
CA GLN A 51 14.87 3.14 5.75
C GLN A 51 14.62 3.53 7.22
N ALA A 52 13.73 2.82 7.90
CA ALA A 52 13.47 3.05 9.31
C ALA A 52 14.69 2.74 10.18
N ALA A 53 15.42 1.68 9.85
CA ALA A 53 16.64 1.31 10.55
C ALA A 53 17.74 2.37 10.41
N GLU A 54 17.89 2.97 9.22
CA GLU A 54 18.81 4.08 9.04
C GLU A 54 18.46 5.28 9.91
N ARG A 55 17.18 5.63 10.01
CA ARG A 55 16.72 6.71 10.90
C ARG A 55 16.90 6.37 12.38
N GLN A 56 16.74 5.09 12.76
CA GLN A 56 16.84 4.65 14.15
C GLN A 56 18.21 4.95 14.77
N LYS A 57 19.27 5.00 13.98
CA LYS A 57 20.63 5.36 14.44
C LYS A 57 20.72 6.75 15.05
N TYR A 58 19.81 7.64 14.70
CA TYR A 58 19.79 9.05 15.11
C TYR A 58 18.62 9.39 16.04
N ILE A 59 17.87 8.41 16.48
CA ILE A 59 16.68 8.57 17.30
C ILE A 59 16.81 7.71 18.58
N ASP A 60 16.65 8.33 19.75
CA ASP A 60 16.68 7.61 21.02
C ASP A 60 15.38 6.87 21.31
N GLN A 61 14.27 7.40 20.81
CA GLN A 61 12.94 6.83 20.94
C GLN A 61 12.67 5.71 19.93
N THR A 62 11.58 4.99 20.13
CA THR A 62 11.05 4.06 19.15
C THR A 62 10.36 4.80 17.99
N GLN A 63 10.31 4.18 16.81
CA GLN A 63 9.55 4.68 15.68
C GLN A 63 8.21 3.92 15.60
N SER A 64 7.12 4.65 15.33
CA SER A 64 5.80 4.04 15.05
C SER A 64 5.75 3.53 13.61
N LEU A 65 6.48 2.45 13.34
CA LEU A 65 6.58 1.85 12.03
C LEU A 65 5.44 0.86 11.81
N ASN A 66 4.55 1.19 10.89
CA ASN A 66 3.52 0.28 10.41
C ASN A 66 4.06 -0.57 9.26
N LEU A 67 3.64 -1.81 9.19
CA LEU A 67 3.89 -2.73 8.07
C LEU A 67 2.56 -3.11 7.44
N SER A 68 2.55 -3.30 6.13
CA SER A 68 1.39 -3.77 5.38
C SER A 68 1.74 -5.00 4.57
N PHE A 69 0.93 -6.04 4.69
CA PHE A 69 1.12 -7.29 3.97
C PHE A 69 -0.17 -7.67 3.25
N ASP A 70 -0.03 -8.31 2.08
CA ASP A 70 -1.17 -8.90 1.40
C ASP A 70 -1.68 -10.12 2.20
N PRO A 71 -3.01 -10.37 2.23
CA PRO A 71 -3.57 -11.56 2.87
C PRO A 71 -3.01 -12.89 2.35
N ASN A 72 -2.51 -12.88 1.12
CA ASN A 72 -1.91 -14.03 0.46
C ASN A 72 -0.39 -14.13 0.68
N ASP A 73 0.22 -13.15 1.33
CA ASP A 73 1.64 -13.19 1.66
C ASP A 73 1.96 -14.39 2.56
N SER A 74 3.07 -15.06 2.25
CA SER A 74 3.47 -16.21 3.03
C SER A 74 3.89 -15.79 4.45
N PRO A 75 3.54 -16.56 5.49
CA PRO A 75 4.02 -16.32 6.86
C PRO A 75 5.55 -16.25 6.94
N LYS A 76 6.23 -16.95 6.05
CA LYS A 76 7.69 -16.93 5.94
C LYS A 76 8.21 -15.54 5.54
N TRP A 77 7.54 -14.87 4.60
CA TRP A 77 7.87 -13.51 4.18
C TRP A 77 7.65 -12.51 5.31
N ILE A 78 6.50 -12.58 5.97
CA ILE A 78 6.18 -11.72 7.11
C ILE A 78 7.24 -11.88 8.22
N ASN A 79 7.60 -13.12 8.55
CA ASN A 79 8.64 -13.41 9.53
C ASN A 79 10.01 -12.87 9.08
N GLN A 80 10.36 -13.00 7.81
CA GLN A 80 11.63 -12.51 7.26
C GLN A 80 11.75 -10.99 7.43
N VAL A 81 10.70 -10.23 7.13
CA VAL A 81 10.68 -8.76 7.30
C VAL A 81 10.88 -8.37 8.77
N HIS A 82 10.19 -9.06 9.70
CA HIS A 82 10.34 -8.82 11.13
C HIS A 82 11.76 -9.15 11.63
N MET A 83 12.30 -10.29 11.24
CA MET A 83 13.64 -10.70 11.64
C MET A 83 14.71 -9.76 11.11
N GLU A 84 14.54 -9.26 9.88
CA GLU A 84 15.47 -8.28 9.32
C GLU A 84 15.41 -6.95 10.08
N GLY A 85 14.21 -6.51 10.48
CA GLY A 85 14.06 -5.33 11.33
C GLY A 85 14.83 -5.45 12.65
N PHE A 86 14.74 -6.59 13.34
CA PHE A 86 15.52 -6.83 14.56
C PHE A 86 17.02 -6.83 14.30
N LYS A 87 17.48 -7.48 13.24
CA LYS A 87 18.92 -7.49 12.87
C LYS A 87 19.47 -6.09 12.58
N LEU A 88 18.66 -5.24 11.97
CA LEU A 88 19.01 -3.87 11.63
C LEU A 88 18.86 -2.88 12.80
N GLY A 89 18.40 -3.33 13.98
CA GLY A 89 18.33 -2.53 15.19
C GLY A 89 17.04 -1.74 15.37
N ILE A 90 15.95 -2.09 14.67
CA ILE A 90 14.63 -1.54 14.95
C ILE A 90 14.15 -2.05 16.32
N LYS A 91 13.75 -1.14 17.17
CA LYS A 91 13.37 -1.45 18.56
C LYS A 91 12.02 -2.12 18.68
N THR A 92 11.04 -1.69 17.85
CA THR A 92 9.68 -2.24 17.79
C THR A 92 8.97 -1.87 16.50
N PHE A 93 7.96 -2.67 16.15
CA PHE A 93 6.96 -2.35 15.13
C PHE A 93 5.67 -1.89 15.81
N TYR A 94 4.85 -1.10 15.11
CA TYR A 94 3.60 -0.58 15.67
C TYR A 94 2.41 -1.42 15.22
N TYR A 95 1.91 -1.25 14.01
CA TYR A 95 0.82 -2.06 13.46
C TYR A 95 1.28 -2.95 12.32
N LEU A 96 0.79 -4.19 12.35
CA LEU A 96 0.78 -5.09 11.22
C LEU A 96 -0.60 -4.97 10.57
N ARG A 97 -0.68 -4.43 9.35
CA ARG A 97 -1.91 -4.31 8.59
C ARG A 97 -1.94 -5.39 7.53
N THR A 98 -3.04 -6.12 7.49
CA THR A 98 -3.38 -7.01 6.37
C THR A 98 -4.79 -6.66 5.94
N ASP A 99 -5.02 -6.51 4.64
CA ASP A 99 -6.38 -6.41 4.14
C ASP A 99 -7.05 -7.77 4.30
N SER A 100 -8.23 -7.79 4.90
CA SER A 100 -8.99 -9.03 4.97
C SER A 100 -9.62 -9.33 3.60
N VAL A 101 -9.63 -10.60 3.22
CA VAL A 101 -10.30 -11.11 2.01
C VAL A 101 -11.77 -10.66 1.94
N ILE A 102 -12.37 -10.36 3.10
CA ILE A 102 -13.76 -9.90 3.24
C ILE A 102 -13.94 -8.45 2.78
N LYS A 103 -12.90 -7.62 2.78
CA LYS A 103 -13.01 -6.21 2.37
C LYS A 103 -13.28 -6.03 0.87
N GLY A 104 -12.77 -6.91 0.02
CA GLY A 104 -13.06 -6.90 -1.41
C GLY A 104 -14.55 -7.12 -1.71
N ASP A 105 -15.19 -8.00 -0.94
CA ASP A 105 -16.62 -8.31 -1.08
C ASP A 105 -17.52 -7.20 -0.47
N LEU A 106 -17.04 -6.53 0.56
CA LEU A 106 -17.78 -5.43 1.20
C LEU A 106 -17.78 -4.16 0.33
N GLY A 107 -16.70 -3.88 -0.39
CA GLY A 107 -16.60 -2.77 -1.32
C GLY A 107 -17.56 -2.90 -2.49
N SER A 108 -17.74 -4.10 -3.04
CA SER A 108 -18.73 -4.38 -4.08
C SER A 108 -20.15 -4.27 -3.55
N ARG A 109 -20.44 -4.71 -2.34
CA ARG A 109 -21.76 -4.62 -1.70
C ARG A 109 -22.14 -3.18 -1.34
N ILE A 110 -21.19 -2.34 -0.96
CA ILE A 110 -21.45 -0.91 -0.70
C ILE A 110 -21.74 -0.17 -2.00
N ALA A 111 -21.04 -0.49 -3.09
CA ALA A 111 -21.32 0.06 -4.41
C ALA A 111 -22.72 -0.34 -4.91
N ASP A 112 -23.14 -1.59 -4.68
CA ASP A 112 -24.48 -2.07 -5.01
C ASP A 112 -25.57 -1.40 -4.14
N CYS A 113 -25.30 -1.13 -2.86
CA CYS A 113 -26.24 -0.42 -1.99
C CYS A 113 -26.44 1.06 -2.39
N ILE A 114 -25.40 1.74 -2.86
CA ILE A 114 -25.52 3.14 -3.32
C ILE A 114 -26.32 3.23 -4.63
N SER A 115 -26.30 2.17 -5.44
CA SER A 115 -27.11 2.12 -6.67
C SER A 115 -28.60 1.82 -6.44
N CYS A 116 -28.97 1.37 -5.24
CA CYS A 116 -30.38 1.05 -4.89
C CYS A 116 -31.17 2.22 -4.30
N ASP A 117 -30.54 3.36 -3.99
CA ASP A 117 -31.16 4.54 -3.39
C ASP A 117 -31.41 5.68 -4.40
N GLY A 118 -31.56 5.33 -5.68
CA GLY A 118 -31.92 6.24 -6.78
C GLY A 118 -33.33 6.04 -7.28
#